data_b966e302bd823ebb31171b609fb731f7
#
_entry.id   b966e302bd823ebb31171b609fb731f7
#
_cell.length_a   1.000
_cell.length_b   1.000
_cell.length_c   1.000
_cell.angle_alpha   90.00
_cell.angle_beta   90.00
_cell.angle_gamma   90.00
#
_symmetry.space_group_name_H-M   'P 1'
#
loop_
_entity.id
_entity.type
_entity.pdbx_description
1 polymer ?
#
loop_
_entity_poly.entity_id
_entity_poly.type
_entity_poly.pdbx_seq_one_letter_code
_entity_poly.pdbx_strand_id
1 'polypeptide(L)'
;MKIYLKWFYWYKNFWDEVLLFWLLNYLQKEYNPDEIVMEVWNIEWIESWFNNNKKYLQDWIIDKLYFVENKEISKRFRQILSFFWINKYKKYFKVFWWGEVLDESRIFPHDGWNLVILHHYSIRKWKFILVWWIGTNNKFRTKRLFKYILPRAQKIICREKTSYERTIANWWKKAVSYEDFSKQIFELYSWEKEKNNILINISPKYFNKKNIEKIKNFIWKHNSDCKKIFFPADINIDKEIFTKIRKTIPDLEIYDRTKHSLKDSIELFLSCKWWIWSRLHFLYPLKIFNKNFESISDSDKVMKIIKN
;
A
#
# COMPACT_ATOMS: atom_id res chain seq x y z
N MET A 1 2.92 8.05 -24.74
CA MET A 1 3.63 6.81 -24.32
C MET A 1 2.63 5.84 -23.72
N LYS A 2 2.65 4.54 -24.08
CA LYS A 2 1.77 3.51 -23.50
C LYS A 2 2.45 2.80 -22.33
N ILE A 3 1.76 2.64 -21.21
CA ILE A 3 2.26 2.05 -19.98
C ILE A 3 1.53 0.73 -19.69
N TYR A 4 2.28 -0.28 -19.29
CA TYR A 4 1.76 -1.50 -18.69
C TYR A 4 2.15 -1.52 -17.21
N LEU A 5 1.14 -1.37 -16.35
CA LEU A 5 1.30 -1.36 -14.91
C LEU A 5 1.00 -2.74 -14.34
N LYS A 6 2.03 -3.40 -13.86
CA LYS A 6 1.89 -4.61 -13.08
C LYS A 6 1.72 -4.26 -11.63
N TRP A 7 0.48 -4.42 -11.17
CA TRP A 7 0.08 -4.15 -9.81
C TRP A 7 0.00 -5.45 -9.02
N PHE A 8 0.67 -5.52 -7.89
CA PHE A 8 0.74 -6.72 -7.07
C PHE A 8 0.32 -6.44 -5.64
N TYR A 9 -0.99 -6.17 -5.41
CA TYR A 9 -1.50 -5.93 -4.07
C TYR A 9 -2.89 -6.52 -3.84
N TRP A 10 -3.16 -6.72 -2.53
CA TRP A 10 -4.43 -7.16 -2.02
C TRP A 10 -5.46 -6.04 -2.21
N TYR A 11 -6.46 -6.27 -3.03
CA TYR A 11 -7.57 -5.34 -3.16
C TYR A 11 -8.28 -5.17 -1.81
N LYS A 12 -8.91 -3.99 -1.60
CA LYS A 12 -9.57 -3.59 -0.35
C LYS A 12 -8.63 -3.29 0.82
N ASN A 13 -7.34 -3.10 0.56
CA ASN A 13 -6.38 -2.60 1.53
C ASN A 13 -6.20 -1.08 1.37
N PHE A 14 -6.51 -0.33 2.41
CA PHE A 14 -6.45 1.15 2.37
C PHE A 14 -5.09 1.68 1.93
N TRP A 15 -4.02 1.08 2.43
CA TRP A 15 -2.68 1.56 2.10
C TRP A 15 -2.31 1.33 0.64
N ASP A 16 -2.76 0.23 0.08
CA ASP A 16 -2.54 -0.07 -1.34
C ASP A 16 -3.34 0.88 -2.23
N GLU A 17 -4.53 1.30 -1.80
CA GLU A 17 -5.33 2.32 -2.48
C GLU A 17 -4.64 3.69 -2.46
N VAL A 18 -4.09 4.12 -1.32
CA VAL A 18 -3.30 5.36 -1.20
C VAL A 18 -2.10 5.34 -2.15
N LEU A 19 -1.41 4.21 -2.20
CA LEU A 19 -0.25 4.05 -3.07
C LEU A 19 -0.61 4.02 -4.55
N LEU A 20 -1.73 3.41 -4.92
CA LEU A 20 -2.22 3.41 -6.30
C LEU A 20 -2.54 4.84 -6.76
N PHE A 21 -3.25 5.58 -5.92
CA PHE A 21 -3.58 6.97 -6.20
C PHE A 21 -2.32 7.81 -6.44
N TRP A 22 -1.32 7.68 -5.56
CA TRP A 22 -0.04 8.34 -5.73
C TRP A 22 0.64 7.94 -7.04
N LEU A 23 0.71 6.65 -7.34
CA LEU A 23 1.41 6.15 -8.53
C LEU A 23 0.77 6.67 -9.82
N LEU A 24 -0.55 6.70 -9.90
CA LEU A 24 -1.26 7.21 -11.07
C LEU A 24 -0.97 8.70 -11.28
N ASN A 25 -1.03 9.51 -10.21
CA ASN A 25 -0.67 10.92 -10.29
C ASN A 25 0.80 11.13 -10.66
N TYR A 26 1.71 10.31 -10.12
CA TYR A 26 3.11 10.34 -10.47
C TYR A 26 3.35 10.01 -11.96
N LEU A 27 2.73 8.94 -12.46
CA LEU A 27 2.86 8.54 -13.87
C LEU A 27 2.34 9.63 -14.80
N GLN A 28 1.25 10.28 -14.41
CA GLN A 28 0.73 11.42 -15.16
C GLN A 28 1.73 12.57 -15.24
N LYS A 29 2.17 13.02 -14.09
CA LYS A 29 3.04 14.19 -13.99
C LYS A 29 4.36 13.99 -14.74
N GLU A 30 4.95 12.80 -14.61
CA GLU A 30 6.28 12.52 -15.14
C GLU A 30 6.27 12.05 -16.61
N TYR A 31 5.21 11.38 -17.04
CA TYR A 31 5.21 10.68 -18.34
C TYR A 31 4.06 11.06 -19.26
N ASN A 32 2.99 11.67 -18.77
CA ASN A 32 1.77 11.99 -19.52
C ASN A 32 1.37 10.88 -20.52
N PRO A 33 1.05 9.68 -20.05
CA PRO A 33 0.82 8.54 -20.93
C PRO A 33 -0.46 8.70 -21.77
N ASP A 34 -0.45 8.13 -22.98
CA ASP A 34 -1.63 8.05 -23.84
C ASP A 34 -2.58 6.93 -23.42
N GLU A 35 -2.02 5.91 -22.76
CA GLU A 35 -2.74 4.70 -22.36
C GLU A 35 -2.02 4.02 -21.19
N ILE A 36 -2.78 3.58 -20.21
CA ILE A 36 -2.30 2.76 -19.08
C ILE A 36 -3.11 1.46 -19.05
N VAL A 37 -2.44 0.34 -19.26
CA VAL A 37 -3.03 -0.99 -19.05
C VAL A 37 -2.59 -1.49 -17.70
N MET A 38 -3.54 -1.72 -16.79
CA MET A 38 -3.28 -2.19 -15.44
C MET A 38 -3.74 -3.64 -15.26
N GLU A 39 -2.82 -4.49 -14.79
CA GLU A 39 -3.14 -5.85 -14.38
C GLU A 39 -3.81 -5.83 -13.00
N VAL A 40 -5.04 -6.34 -12.92
CA VAL A 40 -5.85 -6.35 -11.69
C VAL A 40 -6.37 -7.75 -11.37
N TRP A 41 -6.73 -8.00 -10.13
CA TRP A 41 -7.27 -9.29 -9.69
C TRP A 41 -8.79 -9.39 -9.81
N ASN A 42 -9.47 -8.26 -9.70
CA ASN A 42 -10.90 -8.17 -9.78
C ASN A 42 -11.28 -6.83 -10.42
N ILE A 43 -11.85 -6.89 -11.61
CA ILE A 43 -12.23 -5.70 -12.40
C ILE A 43 -13.36 -4.96 -11.70
N GLU A 44 -14.41 -5.65 -11.25
CA GLU A 44 -15.59 -5.02 -10.66
C GLU A 44 -15.22 -4.16 -9.45
N TRP A 45 -14.32 -4.68 -8.62
CA TRP A 45 -13.86 -3.93 -7.46
C TRP A 45 -13.06 -2.69 -7.86
N ILE A 46 -12.13 -2.81 -8.80
CA ILE A 46 -11.29 -1.68 -9.19
C ILE A 46 -12.11 -0.60 -9.90
N GLU A 47 -13.09 -0.98 -10.72
CA GLU A 47 -14.02 -0.05 -11.35
C GLU A 47 -14.87 0.66 -10.30
N SER A 48 -15.39 -0.06 -9.29
CA SER A 48 -16.11 0.54 -8.17
C SER A 48 -15.22 1.52 -7.40
N TRP A 49 -13.96 1.17 -7.16
CA TRP A 49 -13.01 2.05 -6.51
C TRP A 49 -12.77 3.33 -7.34
N PHE A 50 -12.56 3.19 -8.66
CA PHE A 50 -12.39 4.34 -9.55
C PHE A 50 -13.64 5.22 -9.58
N ASN A 51 -14.82 4.65 -9.65
CA ASN A 51 -16.08 5.39 -9.63
C ASN A 51 -16.25 6.21 -8.35
N ASN A 52 -15.91 5.65 -7.19
CA ASN A 52 -15.96 6.35 -5.90
C ASN A 52 -14.91 7.47 -5.80
N ASN A 53 -13.83 7.37 -6.55
CA ASN A 53 -12.71 8.32 -6.51
C ASN A 53 -12.65 9.25 -7.74
N LYS A 54 -13.53 9.08 -8.72
CA LYS A 54 -13.50 9.76 -10.02
C LYS A 54 -13.31 11.26 -9.91
N LYS A 55 -14.05 11.92 -9.02
CA LYS A 55 -13.98 13.38 -8.83
C LYS A 55 -12.65 13.89 -8.24
N TYR A 56 -11.79 13.00 -7.74
CA TYR A 56 -10.48 13.32 -7.17
C TYR A 56 -9.31 12.85 -8.03
N LEU A 57 -9.60 11.99 -9.00
CA LEU A 57 -8.69 11.62 -10.07
C LEU A 57 -8.91 12.61 -11.21
N GLN A 58 -7.84 13.07 -11.83
CA GLN A 58 -7.97 13.92 -13.00
C GLN A 58 -8.70 13.14 -14.11
N ASP A 59 -9.69 13.75 -14.77
CA ASP A 59 -10.59 13.09 -15.73
C ASP A 59 -9.84 12.28 -16.79
N TRP A 60 -8.72 12.80 -17.27
CA TRP A 60 -7.90 12.13 -18.29
C TRP A 60 -7.31 10.77 -17.85
N ILE A 61 -7.11 10.49 -16.55
CA ILE A 61 -6.62 9.18 -16.07
C ILE A 61 -7.63 8.09 -16.38
N ILE A 62 -8.91 8.40 -16.18
CA ILE A 62 -10.02 7.46 -16.32
C ILE A 62 -10.19 7.03 -17.77
N ASP A 63 -10.12 7.99 -18.68
CA ASP A 63 -10.32 7.73 -20.12
C ASP A 63 -9.18 6.93 -20.75
N LYS A 64 -8.01 6.91 -20.12
CA LYS A 64 -6.81 6.23 -20.62
C LYS A 64 -6.49 4.91 -19.90
N LEU A 65 -7.32 4.52 -18.94
CA LEU A 65 -7.07 3.37 -18.10
C LEU A 65 -7.84 2.14 -18.59
N TYR A 66 -7.12 1.07 -18.85
CA TYR A 66 -7.65 -0.23 -19.26
C TYR A 66 -7.24 -1.30 -18.27
N PHE A 67 -8.15 -2.20 -17.95
CA PHE A 67 -7.89 -3.29 -17.02
C PHE A 67 -7.75 -4.62 -17.75
N VAL A 68 -6.81 -5.42 -17.28
CA VAL A 68 -6.69 -6.82 -17.65
C VAL A 68 -6.81 -7.66 -16.40
N GLU A 69 -7.85 -8.49 -16.37
CA GLU A 69 -8.15 -9.28 -15.20
C GLU A 69 -7.26 -10.51 -15.10
N ASN A 70 -6.70 -10.68 -13.93
CA ASN A 70 -5.99 -11.90 -13.54
C ASN A 70 -6.88 -12.67 -12.56
N LYS A 71 -7.92 -13.36 -13.10
CA LYS A 71 -8.98 -14.02 -12.32
C LYS A 71 -8.45 -14.83 -11.13
N GLU A 72 -9.28 -14.98 -10.10
CA GLU A 72 -9.03 -15.83 -8.92
C GLU A 72 -8.98 -17.33 -9.27
N ILE A 73 -8.09 -17.68 -10.16
CA ILE A 73 -7.73 -19.04 -10.50
C ILE A 73 -6.55 -19.45 -9.59
N SER A 74 -6.21 -20.72 -9.55
CA SER A 74 -5.08 -21.17 -8.74
C SER A 74 -3.85 -20.27 -8.92
N LYS A 75 -3.07 -20.06 -7.86
CA LYS A 75 -1.89 -19.18 -7.86
C LYS A 75 -0.92 -19.45 -9.03
N ARG A 76 -0.75 -20.73 -9.41
CA ARG A 76 0.10 -21.11 -10.54
C ARG A 76 -0.44 -20.62 -11.88
N PHE A 77 -1.74 -20.70 -12.06
CA PHE A 77 -2.37 -20.29 -13.31
C PHE A 77 -2.37 -18.75 -13.45
N ARG A 78 -2.54 -18.00 -12.36
CA ARG A 78 -2.35 -16.54 -12.34
C ARG A 78 -0.96 -16.12 -12.80
N GLN A 79 0.06 -16.88 -12.41
CA GLN A 79 1.44 -16.61 -12.82
C GLN A 79 1.63 -16.79 -14.34
N ILE A 80 1.01 -17.81 -14.92
CA ILE A 80 1.04 -18.06 -16.37
C ILE A 80 0.29 -16.94 -17.11
N LEU A 81 -0.90 -16.57 -16.66
CA LEU A 81 -1.67 -15.48 -17.26
C LEU A 81 -0.93 -14.14 -17.18
N SER A 82 -0.32 -13.85 -16.04
CA SER A 82 0.50 -12.64 -15.89
C SER A 82 1.64 -12.62 -16.90
N PHE A 83 2.29 -13.76 -17.15
CA PHE A 83 3.34 -13.87 -18.16
C PHE A 83 2.82 -13.68 -19.58
N PHE A 84 1.62 -14.18 -19.86
CA PHE A 84 0.92 -13.95 -21.14
C PHE A 84 0.63 -12.46 -21.37
N TRP A 85 0.05 -11.76 -20.39
CA TRP A 85 -0.25 -10.33 -20.49
C TRP A 85 1.02 -9.49 -20.69
N ILE A 86 2.07 -9.79 -19.95
CA ILE A 86 3.38 -9.14 -20.10
C ILE A 86 3.91 -9.23 -21.53
N ASN A 87 3.79 -10.39 -22.15
CA ASN A 87 4.24 -10.60 -23.53
C ASN A 87 3.30 -9.95 -24.55
N LYS A 88 1.98 -9.98 -24.32
CA LYS A 88 1.00 -9.25 -25.15
C LYS A 88 1.33 -7.76 -25.21
N TYR A 89 1.67 -7.16 -24.09
CA TYR A 89 2.02 -5.74 -23.97
C TYR A 89 3.52 -5.47 -24.05
N LYS A 90 4.31 -6.29 -24.77
CA LYS A 90 5.78 -6.18 -24.83
C LYS A 90 6.32 -4.81 -25.27
N LYS A 91 5.57 -4.08 -26.11
CA LYS A 91 5.94 -2.74 -26.59
C LYS A 91 5.66 -1.61 -25.60
N TYR A 92 4.89 -1.88 -24.55
CA TYR A 92 4.56 -0.88 -23.54
C TYR A 92 5.71 -0.66 -22.59
N PHE A 93 5.85 0.55 -22.09
CA PHE A 93 6.74 0.85 -21.00
C PHE A 93 6.24 0.16 -19.73
N LYS A 94 7.11 -0.56 -19.03
CA LYS A 94 6.72 -1.37 -17.88
C LYS A 94 6.83 -0.58 -16.60
N VAL A 95 5.80 -0.58 -15.79
CA VAL A 95 5.82 -0.13 -14.41
C VAL A 95 5.59 -1.34 -13.52
N PHE A 96 6.58 -1.63 -12.71
CA PHE A 96 6.52 -2.75 -11.80
C PHE A 96 6.46 -2.22 -10.38
N TRP A 97 5.33 -2.45 -9.75
CA TRP A 97 5.13 -2.10 -8.35
C TRP A 97 5.37 -3.30 -7.46
N TRP A 98 6.20 -3.14 -6.44
CA TRP A 98 6.53 -4.22 -5.54
C TRP A 98 6.55 -3.79 -4.06
N GLY A 99 5.90 -4.61 -3.20
CA GLY A 99 5.93 -4.46 -1.76
C GLY A 99 7.20 -4.99 -1.11
N GLU A 100 7.10 -5.39 0.14
CA GLU A 100 8.17 -5.92 0.98
C GLU A 100 8.65 -7.30 0.49
N VAL A 101 9.57 -7.33 -0.45
CA VAL A 101 9.86 -8.53 -1.23
C VAL A 101 11.26 -9.08 -1.06
N LEU A 102 12.10 -8.41 -0.33
CA LEU A 102 13.44 -8.90 -0.06
C LEU A 102 13.56 -9.67 1.25
N ASP A 103 12.45 -10.11 1.79
CA ASP A 103 12.46 -11.13 2.82
C ASP A 103 12.60 -12.50 2.16
N GLU A 104 13.80 -13.05 2.14
CA GLU A 104 14.08 -14.37 1.54
C GLU A 104 13.32 -15.50 2.22
N SER A 105 12.79 -15.31 3.41
CA SER A 105 11.86 -16.26 4.03
C SER A 105 10.56 -16.39 3.24
N ARG A 106 10.23 -15.39 2.41
CA ARG A 106 9.04 -15.34 1.53
C ARG A 106 9.33 -15.59 0.05
N ILE A 107 10.60 -15.68 -0.38
CA ILE A 107 10.96 -15.75 -1.81
C ILE A 107 10.51 -17.06 -2.47
N PHE A 108 10.41 -18.17 -1.74
CA PHE A 108 9.94 -19.44 -2.28
C PHE A 108 8.78 -20.00 -1.46
N PRO A 109 7.66 -20.37 -2.10
CA PRO A 109 7.29 -20.27 -3.52
C PRO A 109 6.56 -18.98 -3.92
N HIS A 110 6.41 -18.01 -3.01
CA HIS A 110 5.44 -16.91 -3.17
C HIS A 110 5.94 -15.73 -4.00
N ASP A 111 7.18 -15.30 -3.83
CA ASP A 111 7.70 -14.09 -4.43
C ASP A 111 8.75 -14.32 -5.53
N GLY A 112 9.26 -15.54 -5.67
CA GLY A 112 10.22 -15.91 -6.71
C GLY A 112 9.74 -15.60 -8.13
N TRP A 113 8.44 -15.65 -8.36
CA TRP A 113 7.86 -15.36 -9.67
C TRP A 113 8.01 -13.88 -10.10
N ASN A 114 7.93 -12.97 -9.18
CA ASN A 114 8.16 -11.56 -9.49
C ASN A 114 9.60 -11.30 -9.91
N LEU A 115 10.55 -11.98 -9.29
CA LEU A 115 11.95 -11.97 -9.70
C LEU A 115 12.15 -12.57 -11.10
N VAL A 116 11.43 -13.64 -11.44
CA VAL A 116 11.42 -14.22 -12.79
C VAL A 116 10.91 -13.20 -13.80
N ILE A 117 9.84 -12.47 -13.50
CA ILE A 117 9.31 -11.43 -14.38
C ILE A 117 10.31 -10.30 -14.58
N LEU A 118 10.91 -9.78 -13.51
CA LEU A 118 11.92 -8.72 -13.59
C LEU A 118 13.17 -9.20 -14.33
N HIS A 119 13.58 -10.45 -14.14
CA HIS A 119 14.66 -11.06 -14.88
C HIS A 119 14.32 -11.15 -16.36
N HIS A 120 13.08 -11.57 -16.69
CA HIS A 120 12.60 -11.60 -18.08
C HIS A 120 12.62 -10.20 -18.72
N TYR A 121 12.16 -9.14 -18.02
CA TYR A 121 12.28 -7.76 -18.51
C TYR A 121 13.73 -7.41 -18.81
N SER A 122 14.63 -7.80 -17.93
CA SER A 122 16.05 -7.49 -18.05
C SER A 122 16.71 -8.21 -19.23
N ILE A 123 16.41 -9.49 -19.45
CA ILE A 123 16.92 -10.29 -20.59
C ILE A 123 16.39 -9.71 -21.91
N ARG A 124 15.09 -9.39 -21.96
CA ARG A 124 14.45 -8.82 -23.15
C ARG A 124 14.83 -7.37 -23.42
N LYS A 125 15.63 -6.75 -22.53
CA LYS A 125 16.01 -5.33 -22.58
C LYS A 125 14.81 -4.38 -22.65
N TRP A 126 13.69 -4.76 -22.04
CA TRP A 126 12.51 -3.91 -21.98
C TRP A 126 12.73 -2.74 -21.03
N LYS A 127 12.22 -1.59 -21.43
CA LYS A 127 12.25 -0.42 -20.56
C LYS A 127 11.27 -0.59 -19.41
N PHE A 128 11.73 -0.40 -18.17
CA PHE A 128 10.87 -0.49 -17.00
C PHE A 128 11.32 0.45 -15.88
N ILE A 129 10.36 0.86 -15.07
CA ILE A 129 10.61 1.45 -13.77
C ILE A 129 10.17 0.48 -12.68
N LEU A 130 10.86 0.58 -11.56
CA LEU A 130 10.61 -0.22 -10.39
C LEU A 130 10.21 0.72 -9.25
N VAL A 131 9.02 0.50 -8.69
CA VAL A 131 8.59 1.16 -7.46
C VAL A 131 8.64 0.14 -6.35
N TRP A 132 9.48 0.37 -5.33
CA TRP A 132 9.72 -0.70 -4.39
C TRP A 132 10.01 -0.28 -2.95
N TRP A 133 9.89 -1.25 -2.06
CA TRP A 133 10.24 -1.19 -0.67
C TRP A 133 11.13 -2.38 -0.30
N ILE A 134 12.29 -2.12 0.26
CA ILE A 134 13.24 -3.14 0.68
C ILE A 134 12.95 -3.54 2.12
N GLY A 135 12.48 -4.79 2.33
CA GLY A 135 12.42 -5.39 3.66
C GLY A 135 13.79 -5.53 4.33
N THR A 136 13.80 -5.89 5.60
CA THR A 136 14.98 -5.84 6.48
C THR A 136 16.01 -6.94 6.26
N ASN A 137 15.72 -8.01 5.53
CA ASN A 137 16.61 -9.18 5.38
C ASN A 137 17.43 -9.13 4.10
N ASN A 138 18.76 -9.12 4.27
CA ASN A 138 19.77 -8.95 3.24
C ASN A 138 20.48 -10.29 2.95
N LYS A 139 19.76 -11.31 2.45
CA LYS A 139 20.42 -12.58 2.13
C LYS A 139 21.15 -12.58 0.80
N PHE A 140 22.21 -13.38 0.71
CA PHE A 140 23.21 -13.36 -0.35
C PHE A 140 22.71 -13.69 -1.76
N ARG A 141 21.74 -14.59 -1.90
CA ARG A 141 21.21 -15.02 -3.21
C ARG A 141 20.48 -13.90 -3.95
N THR A 142 19.67 -13.16 -3.21
CA THR A 142 18.90 -12.04 -3.74
C THR A 142 19.81 -10.90 -4.20
N LYS A 143 20.94 -10.67 -3.52
CA LYS A 143 21.91 -9.65 -3.90
C LYS A 143 22.46 -9.83 -5.31
N ARG A 144 22.76 -11.07 -5.73
CA ARG A 144 23.26 -11.35 -7.09
C ARG A 144 22.23 -11.01 -8.16
N LEU A 145 20.97 -11.40 -7.93
CA LEU A 145 19.88 -11.14 -8.87
C LEU A 145 19.60 -9.65 -9.00
N PHE A 146 19.61 -8.92 -7.88
CA PHE A 146 19.43 -7.48 -7.91
C PHE A 146 20.57 -6.73 -8.58
N LYS A 147 21.82 -7.15 -8.40
CA LYS A 147 22.94 -6.60 -9.17
C LYS A 147 22.75 -6.71 -10.69
N TYR A 148 22.01 -7.74 -11.14
CA TYR A 148 21.70 -7.92 -12.55
C TYR A 148 20.46 -7.12 -13.00
N ILE A 149 19.39 -7.08 -12.20
CA ILE A 149 18.09 -6.49 -12.55
C ILE A 149 18.13 -4.95 -12.41
N LEU A 150 18.60 -4.45 -11.27
CA LEU A 150 18.48 -3.04 -10.93
C LEU A 150 19.20 -2.10 -11.89
N PRO A 151 20.41 -2.42 -12.41
CA PRO A 151 21.08 -1.57 -13.40
C PRO A 151 20.33 -1.45 -14.72
N ARG A 152 19.34 -2.29 -14.98
CA ARG A 152 18.53 -2.29 -16.20
C ARG A 152 17.23 -1.53 -16.05
N ALA A 153 16.83 -1.21 -14.81
CA ALA A 153 15.72 -0.31 -14.55
C ALA A 153 16.08 1.10 -15.00
N GLN A 154 15.18 1.78 -15.68
CA GLN A 154 15.37 3.18 -16.06
C GLN A 154 15.25 4.11 -14.84
N LYS A 155 14.38 3.77 -13.90
CA LYS A 155 14.20 4.48 -12.65
C LYS A 155 13.79 3.49 -11.55
N ILE A 156 14.27 3.74 -10.34
CA ILE A 156 13.91 3.00 -9.14
C ILE A 156 13.37 4.04 -8.16
N ILE A 157 12.11 3.88 -7.76
CA ILE A 157 11.47 4.80 -6.83
C ILE A 157 11.33 4.07 -5.50
N CYS A 158 12.03 4.54 -4.49
CA CYS A 158 11.95 4.01 -3.14
C CYS A 158 10.90 4.79 -2.36
N ARG A 159 9.99 4.10 -1.73
CA ARG A 159 8.88 4.72 -0.96
C ARG A 159 9.23 5.05 0.49
N GLU A 160 10.46 4.74 0.91
CA GLU A 160 10.99 5.09 2.23
C GLU A 160 12.49 5.37 2.16
N LYS A 161 12.95 6.27 3.02
CA LYS A 161 14.35 6.70 3.08
C LYS A 161 15.32 5.53 3.31
N THR A 162 14.97 4.59 4.17
CA THR A 162 15.80 3.41 4.45
C THR A 162 16.00 2.54 3.23
N SER A 163 14.96 2.34 2.42
CA SER A 163 15.05 1.60 1.15
C SER A 163 15.93 2.31 0.14
N TYR A 164 15.81 3.64 0.06
CA TYR A 164 16.64 4.47 -0.78
C TYR A 164 18.14 4.38 -0.42
N GLU A 165 18.47 4.61 0.83
CA GLU A 165 19.85 4.54 1.33
C GLU A 165 20.48 3.16 1.10
N ARG A 166 19.73 2.09 1.37
CA ARG A 166 20.18 0.71 1.12
C ARG A 166 20.36 0.40 -0.36
N THR A 167 19.48 0.89 -1.22
CA THR A 167 19.58 0.67 -2.66
C THR A 167 20.83 1.35 -3.20
N ILE A 168 21.09 2.59 -2.81
CA ILE A 168 22.31 3.31 -3.20
C ILE A 168 23.57 2.63 -2.67
N ALA A 169 23.58 2.27 -1.40
CA ALA A 169 24.76 1.67 -0.76
C ALA A 169 25.16 0.32 -1.36
N ASN A 170 24.18 -0.47 -1.82
CA ASN A 170 24.43 -1.86 -2.19
C ASN A 170 24.42 -2.11 -3.71
N TRP A 171 23.69 -1.30 -4.51
CA TRP A 171 23.40 -1.73 -5.88
C TRP A 171 23.49 -0.69 -6.96
N TRP A 172 22.98 0.56 -6.76
CA TRP A 172 22.89 1.49 -7.87
C TRP A 172 22.72 2.95 -7.45
N LYS A 173 23.42 3.86 -8.15
CA LYS A 173 23.40 5.29 -7.78
C LYS A 173 22.64 6.20 -8.74
N LYS A 174 22.51 5.85 -10.03
CA LYS A 174 22.13 6.83 -11.08
C LYS A 174 20.62 7.04 -11.27
N ALA A 175 19.78 6.07 -10.95
CA ALA A 175 18.36 6.10 -11.28
C ALA A 175 17.46 5.88 -10.07
N VAL A 176 17.95 6.14 -8.85
CA VAL A 176 17.22 5.92 -7.62
C VAL A 176 16.69 7.24 -7.11
N SER A 177 15.40 7.30 -6.80
CA SER A 177 14.77 8.43 -6.13
C SER A 177 14.05 7.95 -4.88
N TYR A 178 13.86 8.87 -3.95
CA TYR A 178 13.03 8.68 -2.77
C TYR A 178 11.81 9.58 -2.87
N GLU A 179 10.64 9.00 -2.61
CA GLU A 179 9.38 9.72 -2.59
C GLU A 179 8.62 9.36 -1.32
N ASP A 180 8.28 10.34 -0.53
CA ASP A 180 7.39 10.13 0.62
C ASP A 180 5.93 10.16 0.17
N PHE A 181 5.43 9.01 -0.26
CA PHE A 181 4.09 8.84 -0.80
C PHE A 181 3.00 9.21 0.20
N SER A 182 3.20 8.86 1.46
CA SER A 182 2.24 9.16 2.51
C SER A 182 2.06 10.65 2.66
N LYS A 183 3.17 11.36 2.81
CA LYS A 183 3.17 12.80 2.96
C LYS A 183 2.49 13.46 1.77
N GLN A 184 2.90 13.13 0.55
CA GLN A 184 2.34 13.74 -0.65
C GLN A 184 0.84 13.54 -0.78
N ILE A 185 0.32 12.34 -0.49
CA ILE A 185 -1.12 12.06 -0.61
C ILE A 185 -1.91 12.67 0.52
N PHE A 186 -1.43 12.57 1.75
CA PHE A 186 -2.17 13.11 2.88
C PHE A 186 -2.16 14.65 2.90
N GLU A 187 -1.12 15.29 2.36
CA GLU A 187 -1.06 16.75 2.20
C GLU A 187 -2.02 17.28 1.11
N LEU A 188 -2.44 16.45 0.16
CA LEU A 188 -3.45 16.83 -0.84
C LEU A 188 -4.83 17.08 -0.21
N TYR A 189 -5.07 16.52 0.97
CA TYR A 189 -6.36 16.58 1.63
C TYR A 189 -6.24 17.33 2.95
N SER A 190 -6.79 18.55 2.98
CA SER A 190 -6.94 19.31 4.22
C SER A 190 -8.15 18.82 5.01
N TRP A 191 -8.05 18.82 6.33
CA TRP A 191 -9.21 18.65 7.21
C TRP A 191 -9.50 19.97 7.92
N GLU A 192 -10.79 20.34 7.97
CA GLU A 192 -11.19 21.66 8.49
C GLU A 192 -11.19 21.72 10.02
N LYS A 193 -11.60 20.64 10.68
CA LYS A 193 -11.72 20.60 12.15
C LYS A 193 -11.40 19.22 12.71
N GLU A 194 -10.73 19.22 13.84
CA GLU A 194 -10.55 18.02 14.64
C GLU A 194 -11.88 17.60 15.29
N LYS A 195 -12.24 16.32 15.13
CA LYS A 195 -13.45 15.72 15.69
C LYS A 195 -13.09 14.92 16.93
N ASN A 196 -13.95 14.98 17.95
CA ASN A 196 -13.76 14.19 19.17
C ASN A 196 -14.08 12.71 18.92
N ASN A 197 -13.31 12.09 18.05
CA ASN A 197 -13.43 10.69 17.65
C ASN A 197 -12.18 9.93 18.04
N ILE A 198 -12.38 8.64 18.38
CA ILE A 198 -11.31 7.66 18.58
C ILE A 198 -11.31 6.73 17.36
N LEU A 199 -10.20 6.64 16.65
CA LEU A 199 -10.02 5.72 15.54
C LEU A 199 -9.27 4.48 16.02
N ILE A 200 -9.83 3.30 15.77
CA ILE A 200 -9.34 2.02 16.28
C ILE A 200 -9.06 1.09 15.13
N ASN A 201 -7.88 0.47 15.11
CA ASN A 201 -7.60 -0.68 14.28
C ASN A 201 -6.71 -1.69 14.99
N ILE A 202 -7.08 -2.95 14.88
CA ILE A 202 -6.25 -4.06 15.34
C ILE A 202 -6.24 -5.16 14.29
N SER A 203 -5.05 -5.59 13.89
CA SER A 203 -4.91 -6.71 12.96
C SER A 203 -5.06 -8.06 13.68
N PRO A 204 -5.42 -9.14 12.98
CA PRO A 204 -5.59 -10.48 13.57
C PRO A 204 -4.41 -10.94 14.41
N LYS A 205 -3.20 -10.62 13.97
CA LYS A 205 -1.95 -10.97 14.66
C LYS A 205 -1.88 -10.45 16.10
N TYR A 206 -2.47 -9.28 16.35
CA TYR A 206 -2.44 -8.61 17.65
C TYR A 206 -3.75 -8.76 18.44
N PHE A 207 -4.73 -9.49 17.88
CA PHE A 207 -6.02 -9.71 18.53
C PHE A 207 -5.87 -10.73 19.69
N ASN A 208 -5.76 -10.23 20.91
CA ASN A 208 -5.68 -11.01 22.13
C ASN A 208 -6.26 -10.22 23.32
N LYS A 209 -6.49 -10.90 24.45
CA LYS A 209 -7.11 -10.31 25.64
C LYS A 209 -6.36 -9.09 26.16
N LYS A 210 -5.03 -9.15 26.22
CA LYS A 210 -4.17 -8.04 26.67
C LYS A 210 -4.37 -6.79 25.83
N ASN A 211 -4.38 -6.94 24.52
CA ASN A 211 -4.55 -5.81 23.59
C ASN A 211 -5.97 -5.25 23.58
N ILE A 212 -6.98 -6.08 23.80
CA ILE A 212 -8.37 -5.62 23.98
C ILE A 212 -8.49 -4.78 25.26
N GLU A 213 -7.91 -5.21 26.36
CA GLU A 213 -7.86 -4.40 27.59
C GLU A 213 -7.09 -3.08 27.38
N LYS A 214 -6.01 -3.10 26.61
CA LYS A 214 -5.29 -1.88 26.23
C LYS A 214 -6.19 -0.90 25.46
N ILE A 215 -7.01 -1.38 24.52
CA ILE A 215 -7.97 -0.56 23.78
C ILE A 215 -9.01 0.03 24.73
N LYS A 216 -9.57 -0.77 25.65
CA LYS A 216 -10.55 -0.26 26.64
C LYS A 216 -9.96 0.83 27.51
N ASN A 217 -8.76 0.61 28.06
CA ASN A 217 -8.07 1.59 28.88
C ASN A 217 -7.78 2.89 28.12
N PHE A 218 -7.42 2.78 26.83
CA PHE A 218 -7.25 3.92 25.96
C PHE A 218 -8.55 4.70 25.76
N ILE A 219 -9.66 4.01 25.48
CA ILE A 219 -10.99 4.63 25.34
C ILE A 219 -11.38 5.32 26.66
N TRP A 220 -11.22 4.65 27.80
CA TRP A 220 -11.57 5.21 29.11
C TRP A 220 -10.74 6.46 29.42
N LYS A 221 -9.44 6.44 29.11
CA LYS A 221 -8.51 7.57 29.34
C LYS A 221 -8.88 8.82 28.53
N HIS A 222 -9.41 8.64 27.30
CA HIS A 222 -9.61 9.72 26.35
C HIS A 222 -11.07 10.17 26.23
N ASN A 223 -11.93 9.77 27.15
CA ASN A 223 -13.33 10.17 27.31
C ASN A 223 -14.33 9.17 26.73
N SER A 224 -15.29 8.78 27.57
CA SER A 224 -16.40 7.89 27.21
C SER A 224 -17.31 8.46 26.11
N ASP A 225 -17.40 9.78 25.97
CA ASP A 225 -18.31 10.47 25.06
C ASP A 225 -17.77 10.63 23.62
N CYS A 226 -16.55 10.15 23.37
CA CYS A 226 -16.00 10.12 22.02
C CYS A 226 -16.70 9.08 21.16
N LYS A 227 -17.00 9.42 19.90
CA LYS A 227 -17.40 8.43 18.91
C LYS A 227 -16.26 7.46 18.65
N LYS A 228 -16.52 6.16 18.81
CA LYS A 228 -15.55 5.08 18.62
C LYS A 228 -15.73 4.45 17.25
N ILE A 229 -14.73 4.58 16.40
CA ILE A 229 -14.78 4.16 15.01
C ILE A 229 -13.71 3.11 14.74
N PHE A 230 -14.14 1.92 14.35
CA PHE A 230 -13.25 0.90 13.82
C PHE A 230 -12.96 1.17 12.35
N PHE A 231 -11.71 1.41 12.02
CA PHE A 231 -11.28 1.64 10.64
C PHE A 231 -10.62 0.37 10.09
N PRO A 232 -11.26 -0.37 9.18
CA PRO A 232 -10.67 -1.56 8.59
C PRO A 232 -9.56 -1.15 7.61
N ALA A 233 -8.34 -1.55 7.89
CA ALA A 233 -7.22 -1.38 6.97
C ALA A 233 -7.34 -2.36 5.78
N ASP A 234 -7.78 -3.58 6.06
CA ASP A 234 -8.15 -4.60 5.08
C ASP A 234 -9.60 -5.02 5.35
N ILE A 235 -10.50 -4.67 4.44
CA ILE A 235 -11.94 -4.87 4.65
C ILE A 235 -12.29 -6.35 4.81
N ASN A 236 -11.61 -7.24 4.09
CA ASN A 236 -11.92 -8.67 4.13
C ASN A 236 -11.51 -9.31 5.45
N ILE A 237 -10.33 -8.92 5.94
CA ILE A 237 -9.74 -9.54 7.15
C ILE A 237 -10.26 -8.86 8.41
N ASP A 238 -10.36 -7.53 8.41
CA ASP A 238 -10.60 -6.76 9.61
C ASP A 238 -12.09 -6.77 10.03
N LYS A 239 -13.03 -7.13 9.14
CA LYS A 239 -14.47 -7.26 9.43
C LYS A 239 -14.74 -8.33 10.50
N GLU A 240 -14.06 -9.46 10.44
CA GLU A 240 -14.16 -10.51 11.45
C GLU A 240 -13.66 -10.02 12.81
N ILE A 241 -12.56 -9.28 12.81
CA ILE A 241 -12.00 -8.71 14.03
C ILE A 241 -12.93 -7.68 14.65
N PHE A 242 -13.54 -6.82 13.83
CA PHE A 242 -14.56 -5.88 14.30
C PHE A 242 -15.71 -6.58 15.01
N THR A 243 -16.26 -7.66 14.42
CA THR A 243 -17.36 -8.43 15.02
C THR A 243 -16.99 -8.98 16.40
N LYS A 244 -15.74 -9.41 16.58
CA LYS A 244 -15.23 -9.90 17.87
C LYS A 244 -15.06 -8.77 18.90
N ILE A 245 -14.51 -7.62 18.48
CA ILE A 245 -14.27 -6.46 19.37
C ILE A 245 -15.59 -5.84 19.81
N ARG A 246 -16.58 -5.73 18.92
CA ARG A 246 -17.89 -5.14 19.23
C ARG A 246 -18.62 -5.85 20.36
N LYS A 247 -18.37 -7.15 20.59
CA LYS A 247 -18.90 -7.86 21.76
C LYS A 247 -18.38 -7.29 23.10
N THR A 248 -17.25 -6.63 23.06
CA THR A 248 -16.55 -6.08 24.24
C THR A 248 -16.69 -4.55 24.33
N ILE A 249 -16.89 -3.89 23.19
CA ILE A 249 -17.09 -2.46 23.04
C ILE A 249 -18.37 -2.28 22.19
N PRO A 250 -19.57 -2.32 22.81
CA PRO A 250 -20.85 -2.38 22.07
C PRO A 250 -21.14 -1.15 21.21
N ASP A 251 -20.65 0.03 21.59
CA ASP A 251 -20.81 1.34 20.92
C ASP A 251 -19.76 1.59 19.83
N LEU A 252 -18.95 0.57 19.50
CA LEU A 252 -17.99 0.65 18.41
C LEU A 252 -18.72 0.57 17.05
N GLU A 253 -18.52 1.59 16.22
CA GLU A 253 -19.02 1.62 14.84
C GLU A 253 -17.94 1.21 13.85
N ILE A 254 -18.32 0.54 12.76
CA ILE A 254 -17.39 0.25 11.67
C ILE A 254 -17.50 1.32 10.58
N TYR A 255 -16.37 1.80 10.11
CA TYR A 255 -16.30 2.64 8.92
C TYR A 255 -16.32 1.77 7.66
N ASP A 256 -17.41 1.84 6.91
CA ASP A 256 -17.57 1.06 5.68
C ASP A 256 -16.87 1.76 4.51
N ARG A 257 -15.58 1.45 4.33
CA ARG A 257 -14.76 2.01 3.27
C ARG A 257 -15.27 1.75 1.85
N THR A 258 -16.16 0.79 1.66
CA THR A 258 -16.71 0.49 0.32
C THR A 258 -17.70 1.56 -0.15
N LYS A 259 -18.24 2.35 0.78
CA LYS A 259 -19.21 3.41 0.52
C LYS A 259 -18.59 4.79 0.44
N HIS A 260 -17.30 4.90 0.67
CA HIS A 260 -16.60 6.17 0.79
C HIS A 260 -15.41 6.25 -0.17
N SER A 261 -15.10 7.45 -0.60
CA SER A 261 -13.91 7.70 -1.40
C SER A 261 -12.63 7.56 -0.56
N LEU A 262 -11.49 7.47 -1.23
CA LEU A 262 -10.18 7.53 -0.57
C LEU A 262 -10.01 8.86 0.19
N LYS A 263 -10.50 9.96 -0.39
CA LYS A 263 -10.50 11.28 0.26
C LYS A 263 -11.27 11.24 1.58
N ASP A 264 -12.53 10.76 1.57
CA ASP A 264 -13.35 10.70 2.78
C ASP A 264 -12.68 9.86 3.87
N SER A 265 -11.99 8.78 3.46
CA SER A 265 -11.22 7.92 4.37
C SER A 265 -10.00 8.62 4.96
N ILE A 266 -9.27 9.42 4.16
CA ILE A 266 -8.13 10.20 4.62
C ILE A 266 -8.59 11.35 5.52
N GLU A 267 -9.66 12.05 5.17
CA GLU A 267 -10.24 13.12 5.98
C GLU A 267 -10.74 12.60 7.33
N LEU A 268 -11.44 11.45 7.35
CA LEU A 268 -11.81 10.80 8.60
C LEU A 268 -10.56 10.50 9.44
N PHE A 269 -9.55 9.88 8.81
CA PHE A 269 -8.31 9.53 9.48
C PHE A 269 -7.64 10.76 10.09
N LEU A 270 -7.49 11.85 9.36
CA LEU A 270 -6.84 13.08 9.81
C LEU A 270 -7.69 13.91 10.78
N SER A 271 -9.01 13.85 10.67
CA SER A 271 -9.92 14.61 11.55
C SER A 271 -10.11 14.01 12.94
N CYS A 272 -9.81 12.74 13.15
CA CYS A 272 -9.91 12.15 14.48
C CYS A 272 -8.89 12.76 15.45
N LYS A 273 -9.24 12.83 16.72
CA LYS A 273 -8.40 13.38 17.79
C LYS A 273 -7.45 12.34 18.38
N TRP A 274 -7.88 11.06 18.40
CA TRP A 274 -7.17 9.99 19.06
C TRP A 274 -7.10 8.75 18.19
N TRP A 275 -5.95 8.02 18.23
CA TRP A 275 -5.74 6.79 17.48
C TRP A 275 -5.16 5.69 18.36
N ILE A 276 -5.72 4.49 18.24
CA ILE A 276 -5.07 3.28 18.76
C ILE A 276 -4.95 2.26 17.64
N TRP A 277 -3.71 1.85 17.33
CA TRP A 277 -3.41 1.21 16.07
C TRP A 277 -2.36 0.10 16.15
N SER A 278 -2.50 -0.95 15.31
CA SER A 278 -1.55 -2.08 15.27
C SER A 278 -0.70 -2.16 13.99
N ARG A 279 -1.10 -1.47 12.91
CA ARG A 279 -0.45 -1.60 11.60
C ARG A 279 0.56 -0.48 11.36
N LEU A 280 1.78 -0.88 10.98
CA LEU A 280 2.93 0.01 10.78
C LEU A 280 2.64 1.21 9.86
N HIS A 281 2.02 0.97 8.72
CA HIS A 281 1.88 1.98 7.67
C HIS A 281 1.04 3.19 8.08
N PHE A 282 0.13 3.02 9.03
CA PHE A 282 -0.69 4.12 9.54
C PHE A 282 0.03 4.99 10.57
N LEU A 283 1.12 4.52 11.14
CA LEU A 283 1.90 5.32 12.08
C LEU A 283 2.69 6.43 11.39
N TYR A 284 3.05 6.25 10.12
CA TYR A 284 3.74 7.29 9.36
C TYR A 284 2.91 8.57 9.21
N PRO A 285 1.68 8.53 8.68
CA PRO A 285 0.84 9.72 8.62
C PRO A 285 0.60 10.34 9.99
N LEU A 286 0.33 9.54 11.02
CA LEU A 286 0.09 10.05 12.37
C LEU A 286 1.29 10.84 12.90
N LYS A 287 2.50 10.36 12.64
CA LYS A 287 3.73 11.05 13.02
C LYS A 287 3.97 12.30 12.18
N ILE A 288 3.82 12.24 10.85
CA ILE A 288 3.99 13.37 9.95
C ILE A 288 3.07 14.53 10.35
N PHE A 289 1.83 14.24 10.71
CA PHE A 289 0.83 15.23 11.11
C PHE A 289 0.75 15.48 12.61
N ASN A 290 1.76 15.01 13.35
CA ASN A 290 1.89 15.21 14.81
C ASN A 290 0.61 14.85 15.59
N LYS A 291 0.00 13.71 15.25
CA LYS A 291 -1.24 13.24 15.87
C LYS A 291 -0.99 12.40 17.11
N ASN A 292 -1.91 12.47 18.09
CA ASN A 292 -1.82 11.68 19.30
C ASN A 292 -2.23 10.24 19.04
N PHE A 293 -1.32 9.29 19.17
CA PHE A 293 -1.62 7.88 18.94
C PHE A 293 -0.97 6.95 19.97
N GLU A 294 -1.58 5.78 20.13
CA GLU A 294 -1.01 4.67 20.87
C GLU A 294 -0.87 3.45 19.96
N SER A 295 0.30 2.83 19.99
CA SER A 295 0.55 1.61 19.23
C SER A 295 0.21 0.36 20.04
N ILE A 296 -0.56 -0.55 19.45
CA ILE A 296 -0.79 -1.89 19.98
C ILE A 296 0.40 -2.81 19.65
N SER A 297 1.08 -2.55 18.55
CA SER A 297 2.22 -3.36 18.10
C SER A 297 3.49 -2.98 18.84
N ASP A 298 4.18 -3.97 19.34
CA ASP A 298 5.50 -3.91 19.98
C ASP A 298 6.64 -4.35 19.05
N SER A 299 6.36 -4.51 17.75
CA SER A 299 7.38 -4.93 16.78
C SER A 299 8.51 -3.88 16.66
N ASP A 300 9.75 -4.36 16.48
CA ASP A 300 10.94 -3.50 16.32
C ASP A 300 10.76 -2.43 15.24
N LYS A 301 10.04 -2.75 14.17
CA LYS A 301 9.74 -1.81 13.06
C LYS A 301 8.86 -0.65 13.54
N VAL A 302 7.84 -0.94 14.34
CA VAL A 302 6.94 0.06 14.92
C VAL A 302 7.67 0.89 15.95
N MET A 303 8.42 0.24 16.85
CA MET A 303 9.16 0.94 17.90
C MET A 303 10.22 1.89 17.34
N LYS A 304 10.86 1.57 16.22
CA LYS A 304 11.77 2.49 15.53
C LYS A 304 11.07 3.75 15.00
N ILE A 305 9.84 3.63 14.50
CA ILE A 305 9.08 4.81 14.04
C ILE A 305 8.66 5.69 15.23
N ILE A 306 8.25 5.07 16.33
CA ILE A 306 7.78 5.82 17.52
C ILE A 306 8.93 6.58 18.20
N LYS A 307 10.13 5.97 18.24
CA LYS A 307 11.29 6.55 18.94
C LYS A 307 12.04 7.63 18.13
N ASN A 308 11.96 7.60 16.81
CA ASN A 308 12.56 8.60 15.92
C ASN A 308 11.55 9.70 15.56
#